data_90949a6eddd1320acc4bea60dcbc94b8
#
_entry.id   90949a6eddd1320acc4bea60dcbc94b8
#
_cell.length_a   1.000
_cell.length_b   1.000
_cell.length_c   1.000
_cell.angle_alpha   90.00
_cell.angle_beta   90.00
_cell.angle_gamma   90.00
#
_symmetry.space_group_name_H-M   'P 1'
#
loop_
_entity.id
_entity.type
_entity.pdbx_description
1 polymer ?
#
loop_
_entity_poly.entity_id
_entity_poly.type
_entity_poly.pdbx_seq_one_letter_code
_entity_poly.pdbx_strand_id
1 'polypeptide(L)'
;MLERYVYKNQKKMRCGYTTGTCACAAAKAAAYMLLSGREVKEIKVITPMGVSLTLPVIDIDIKEDKVICAIKKDSGDDPDVTNGIKIYAQVTYVKEDIMRTINTDGVIVDGGIGVGRVTKKGLKCAVGEAAINPVPLKMIKEAVAEAAESYSYEGSLKVIISAPEGVDIAKKTFNPNLGITGGISILGTTGIVEPMSEQALIDTIKTEINMHIAQGEKVLLVAPGNYGQDFLLNTLNIELKRSIKCSNYIGDTIDMVCDAGVKAMLLVGHIGKLVKLGAGIMNTHSKVADGRMEVLSACAIKAGADTDTALKILDCITTEAALEILKKSDILEKTMYQLTLRIEDVLQRRSSGKIVIGAIVFSNEYGILGKTPAADKLLELIKSS
;
A
#
# COMPACT_ATOMS: atom_id res chain seq x y z
N MET A 1 24.25 -8.54 -10.16
CA MET A 1 23.48 -8.29 -8.91
C MET A 1 23.40 -6.78 -8.69
N LEU A 2 22.27 -6.24 -8.26
CA LEU A 2 22.15 -4.78 -8.04
C LEU A 2 22.96 -4.35 -6.79
N GLU A 3 23.94 -3.47 -6.99
CA GLU A 3 24.77 -2.92 -5.92
C GLU A 3 24.27 -1.53 -5.48
N ARG A 4 22.99 -1.44 -5.14
CA ARG A 4 22.36 -0.26 -4.56
C ARG A 4 21.91 -0.56 -3.14
N TYR A 5 22.17 0.37 -2.23
CA TYR A 5 21.89 0.21 -0.81
C TYR A 5 21.15 1.43 -0.26
N VAL A 6 20.32 1.20 0.74
CA VAL A 6 19.69 2.23 1.57
C VAL A 6 20.02 1.98 3.04
N TYR A 7 20.02 3.03 3.84
CA TYR A 7 20.19 2.90 5.29
C TYR A 7 18.82 2.98 5.96
N LYS A 8 18.41 1.90 6.64
CA LYS A 8 17.16 1.82 7.41
C LYS A 8 17.47 1.27 8.79
N ASN A 9 16.98 1.94 9.84
CA ASN A 9 17.18 1.50 11.22
C ASN A 9 18.67 1.19 11.55
N GLN A 10 19.59 2.05 11.12
CA GLN A 10 21.06 1.90 11.31
C GLN A 10 21.66 0.68 10.60
N LYS A 11 20.92 0.03 9.71
CA LYS A 11 21.42 -1.09 8.89
C LYS A 11 21.52 -0.66 7.43
N LYS A 12 22.61 -1.05 6.78
CA LYS A 12 22.78 -0.97 5.34
C LYS A 12 22.02 -2.13 4.72
N MET A 13 21.00 -1.86 3.91
CA MET A 13 20.15 -2.85 3.28
C MET A 13 20.24 -2.74 1.76
N ARG A 14 20.39 -3.89 1.09
CA ARG A 14 20.51 -3.96 -0.36
C ARG A 14 19.13 -3.81 -1.03
N CYS A 15 19.05 -2.95 -2.04
CA CYS A 15 17.88 -2.82 -2.90
C CYS A 15 17.73 -4.03 -3.83
N GLY A 16 16.50 -4.25 -4.27
CA GLY A 16 16.15 -5.21 -5.30
C GLY A 16 15.48 -4.55 -6.50
N TYR A 17 14.81 -5.34 -7.34
CA TYR A 17 14.02 -4.85 -8.48
C TYR A 17 12.63 -5.45 -8.47
N THR A 18 11.67 -4.69 -9.04
CA THR A 18 10.25 -4.97 -8.95
C THR A 18 9.78 -6.06 -9.90
N THR A 19 8.56 -6.60 -9.68
CA THR A 19 7.90 -7.50 -10.65
C THR A 19 7.74 -6.84 -12.02
N GLY A 20 7.51 -5.51 -12.05
CA GLY A 20 7.44 -4.74 -13.30
C GLY A 20 8.76 -4.72 -14.07
N THR A 21 9.88 -4.56 -13.38
CA THR A 21 11.22 -4.60 -13.99
C THR A 21 11.53 -6.00 -14.54
N CYS A 22 11.18 -7.07 -13.79
CA CYS A 22 11.35 -8.43 -14.27
C CYS A 22 10.51 -8.71 -15.52
N ALA A 23 9.24 -8.26 -15.53
CA ALA A 23 8.34 -8.44 -16.67
C ALA A 23 8.84 -7.68 -17.92
N CYS A 24 9.29 -6.44 -17.73
CA CYS A 24 9.91 -5.65 -18.81
C CYS A 24 11.16 -6.34 -19.39
N ALA A 25 12.06 -6.81 -18.53
CA ALA A 25 13.29 -7.47 -18.93
C ALA A 25 13.02 -8.80 -19.67
N ALA A 26 12.09 -9.62 -19.14
CA ALA A 26 11.68 -10.85 -19.79
C ALA A 26 11.05 -10.61 -21.16
N ALA A 27 10.15 -9.61 -21.26
CA ALA A 27 9.49 -9.25 -22.50
C ALA A 27 10.48 -8.71 -23.55
N LYS A 28 11.42 -7.85 -23.13
CA LYS A 28 12.49 -7.34 -23.98
C LYS A 28 13.34 -8.49 -24.53
N ALA A 29 13.82 -9.39 -23.67
CA ALA A 29 14.65 -10.52 -24.06
C ALA A 29 13.90 -11.46 -25.01
N ALA A 30 12.64 -11.80 -24.72
CA ALA A 30 11.84 -12.65 -25.57
C ALA A 30 11.57 -12.02 -26.94
N ALA A 31 11.33 -10.72 -27.03
CA ALA A 31 11.16 -10.01 -28.30
C ALA A 31 12.45 -10.01 -29.12
N TYR A 32 13.60 -9.71 -28.51
CA TYR A 32 14.90 -9.81 -29.18
C TYR A 32 15.17 -11.21 -29.72
N MET A 33 14.92 -12.26 -28.95
CA MET A 33 15.12 -13.65 -29.36
C MET A 33 14.16 -14.06 -30.48
N LEU A 34 12.90 -13.63 -30.44
CA LEU A 34 11.90 -13.91 -31.46
C LEU A 34 12.29 -13.30 -32.80
N LEU A 35 12.76 -12.06 -32.80
CA LEU A 35 13.09 -11.31 -34.02
C LEU A 35 14.46 -11.67 -34.60
N SER A 36 15.42 -12.06 -33.73
CA SER A 36 16.78 -12.43 -34.18
C SER A 36 16.99 -13.91 -34.42
N GLY A 37 16.14 -14.78 -33.85
CA GLY A 37 16.37 -16.22 -33.82
C GLY A 37 17.56 -16.65 -32.95
N ARG A 38 18.14 -15.74 -32.14
CA ARG A 38 19.35 -15.98 -31.33
C ARG A 38 19.05 -15.94 -29.86
N GLU A 39 19.65 -16.82 -29.08
CA GLU A 39 19.53 -16.84 -27.63
C GLU A 39 20.18 -15.61 -26.98
N VAL A 40 19.50 -15.01 -26.01
CA VAL A 40 19.96 -13.88 -25.19
C VAL A 40 20.02 -14.33 -23.73
N LYS A 41 21.23 -14.45 -23.18
CA LYS A 41 21.46 -14.93 -21.79
C LYS A 41 21.39 -13.84 -20.75
N GLU A 42 21.57 -12.58 -21.16
CA GLU A 42 21.48 -11.41 -20.30
C GLU A 42 20.81 -10.28 -21.06
N ILE A 43 20.00 -9.49 -20.36
CA ILE A 43 19.29 -8.36 -20.97
C ILE A 43 19.47 -7.10 -20.15
N LYS A 44 19.71 -6.00 -20.82
CA LYS A 44 19.84 -4.67 -20.22
C LYS A 44 18.51 -3.94 -20.28
N VAL A 45 18.06 -3.42 -19.11
CA VAL A 45 16.87 -2.56 -19.00
C VAL A 45 17.20 -1.32 -18.17
N ILE A 46 16.51 -0.22 -18.45
CA ILE A 46 16.58 1.02 -17.67
C ILE A 46 15.27 1.13 -16.90
N THR A 47 15.37 1.29 -15.59
CA THR A 47 14.20 1.47 -14.72
C THR A 47 13.66 2.90 -14.83
N PRO A 48 12.40 3.17 -14.43
CA PRO A 48 11.87 4.54 -14.36
C PRO A 48 12.68 5.48 -13.46
N MET A 49 13.41 4.93 -12.49
CA MET A 49 14.36 5.69 -11.66
C MET A 49 15.67 6.03 -12.39
N GLY A 50 15.85 5.60 -13.64
CA GLY A 50 17.08 5.81 -14.42
C GLY A 50 18.22 4.81 -14.09
N VAL A 51 17.96 3.78 -13.29
CA VAL A 51 18.95 2.76 -12.94
C VAL A 51 19.03 1.74 -14.07
N SER A 52 20.26 1.55 -14.60
CA SER A 52 20.54 0.51 -15.59
C SER A 52 20.81 -0.82 -14.91
N LEU A 53 20.10 -1.88 -15.32
CA LEU A 53 20.20 -3.23 -14.80
C LEU A 53 20.52 -4.20 -15.94
N THR A 54 21.52 -5.07 -15.75
CA THR A 54 21.74 -6.24 -16.60
C THR A 54 21.28 -7.48 -15.82
N LEU A 55 20.26 -8.14 -16.33
CA LEU A 55 19.58 -9.24 -15.65
C LEU A 55 19.78 -10.55 -16.43
N PRO A 56 20.06 -11.66 -15.74
CA PRO A 56 20.18 -12.98 -16.37
C PRO A 56 18.81 -13.43 -16.88
N VAL A 57 18.77 -13.95 -18.09
CA VAL A 57 17.58 -14.55 -18.71
C VAL A 57 17.65 -16.04 -18.51
N ILE A 58 16.59 -16.64 -18.02
CA ILE A 58 16.48 -18.05 -17.68
C ILE A 58 15.26 -18.70 -18.33
N ASP A 59 15.18 -20.01 -18.29
CA ASP A 59 14.05 -20.83 -18.80
C ASP A 59 13.68 -20.46 -20.25
N ILE A 60 14.68 -20.38 -21.12
CA ILE A 60 14.54 -19.94 -22.50
C ILE A 60 13.96 -21.08 -23.36
N ASP A 61 12.85 -20.85 -24.07
CA ASP A 61 12.21 -21.70 -25.05
C ASP A 61 11.97 -20.89 -26.35
N ILE A 62 12.74 -21.16 -27.39
CA ILE A 62 12.66 -20.46 -28.67
C ILE A 62 11.99 -21.37 -29.68
N LYS A 63 10.87 -20.90 -30.26
CA LYS A 63 10.17 -21.53 -31.39
C LYS A 63 10.02 -20.51 -32.51
N GLU A 64 9.69 -20.99 -33.70
CA GLU A 64 9.59 -20.16 -34.90
C GLU A 64 8.61 -18.96 -34.74
N ASP A 65 7.47 -19.22 -34.10
CA ASP A 65 6.39 -18.22 -33.93
C ASP A 65 6.28 -17.65 -32.50
N LYS A 66 7.10 -18.16 -31.58
CA LYS A 66 6.97 -17.88 -30.16
C LYS A 66 8.28 -18.02 -29.39
N VAL A 67 8.54 -17.09 -28.50
CA VAL A 67 9.61 -17.21 -27.50
C VAL A 67 9.05 -17.04 -26.10
N ILE A 68 9.52 -17.89 -25.17
CA ILE A 68 9.25 -17.78 -23.74
C ILE A 68 10.58 -17.68 -23.01
N CYS A 69 10.69 -16.77 -22.07
CA CYS A 69 11.81 -16.74 -21.12
C CYS A 69 11.38 -16.12 -19.79
N ALA A 70 12.24 -16.20 -18.79
CA ALA A 70 11.94 -15.67 -17.47
C ALA A 70 13.10 -14.86 -16.90
N ILE A 71 12.73 -13.97 -15.97
CA ILE A 71 13.66 -13.29 -15.06
C ILE A 71 13.30 -13.70 -13.63
N LYS A 72 14.31 -14.11 -12.86
CA LYS A 72 14.14 -14.39 -11.43
C LYS A 72 14.14 -13.09 -10.65
N LYS A 73 13.10 -12.85 -9.86
CA LYS A 73 12.99 -11.64 -9.04
C LYS A 73 13.98 -11.67 -7.88
N ASP A 74 14.67 -10.56 -7.64
CA ASP A 74 15.49 -10.32 -6.46
C ASP A 74 14.97 -9.06 -5.76
N SER A 75 14.42 -9.25 -4.56
CA SER A 75 13.89 -8.16 -3.73
C SER A 75 14.95 -7.49 -2.85
N GLY A 76 16.21 -7.90 -2.96
CA GLY A 76 17.24 -7.43 -2.04
C GLY A 76 17.00 -7.93 -0.62
N ASP A 77 17.17 -7.05 0.35
CA ASP A 77 16.94 -7.35 1.77
C ASP A 77 15.50 -7.00 2.22
N ASP A 78 14.58 -6.73 1.28
CA ASP A 78 13.18 -6.52 1.58
C ASP A 78 12.47 -7.85 1.90
N PRO A 79 11.64 -7.95 2.96
CA PRO A 79 10.90 -9.16 3.31
C PRO A 79 9.69 -9.40 2.38
N ASP A 80 9.84 -9.14 1.09
CA ASP A 80 8.83 -9.30 0.06
C ASP A 80 8.56 -10.78 -0.22
N VAL A 81 7.30 -11.21 -0.08
CA VAL A 81 6.86 -12.59 -0.34
C VAL A 81 7.06 -13.04 -1.79
N THR A 82 7.24 -12.11 -2.70
CA THR A 82 7.52 -12.38 -4.12
C THR A 82 9.02 -12.51 -4.43
N ASN A 83 9.89 -12.50 -3.41
CA ASN A 83 11.32 -12.70 -3.63
C ASN A 83 11.61 -14.08 -4.20
N GLY A 84 12.44 -14.14 -5.24
CA GLY A 84 12.88 -15.38 -5.87
C GLY A 84 11.92 -16.00 -6.88
N ILE A 85 10.69 -15.50 -7.05
CA ILE A 85 9.76 -16.02 -8.08
C ILE A 85 10.28 -15.72 -9.49
N LYS A 86 9.84 -16.52 -10.42
CA LYS A 86 10.12 -16.33 -11.84
C LYS A 86 8.99 -15.57 -12.53
N ILE A 87 9.34 -14.48 -13.20
CA ILE A 87 8.41 -13.71 -14.03
C ILE A 87 8.72 -14.05 -15.50
N TYR A 88 7.78 -14.69 -16.14
CA TYR A 88 7.87 -15.13 -17.54
C TYR A 88 7.25 -14.09 -18.46
N ALA A 89 7.84 -13.97 -19.64
CA ALA A 89 7.20 -13.33 -20.78
C ALA A 89 7.17 -14.31 -21.95
N GLN A 90 6.00 -14.46 -22.57
CA GLN A 90 5.82 -15.09 -23.86
C GLN A 90 5.58 -13.99 -24.88
N VAL A 91 6.38 -13.97 -25.96
CA VAL A 91 6.20 -13.04 -27.09
C VAL A 91 5.88 -13.83 -28.34
N THR A 92 4.87 -13.38 -29.08
CA THR A 92 4.41 -13.99 -30.33
C THR A 92 4.10 -12.91 -31.35
N TYR A 93 4.16 -13.27 -32.63
CA TYR A 93 3.66 -12.43 -33.71
C TYR A 93 2.12 -12.32 -33.65
N VAL A 94 1.57 -11.15 -33.99
CA VAL A 94 0.12 -10.96 -34.14
C VAL A 94 -0.28 -11.16 -35.58
N LYS A 95 -1.28 -12.03 -35.83
CA LYS A 95 -1.79 -12.29 -37.18
C LYS A 95 -2.54 -11.04 -37.68
N GLU A 96 -2.45 -10.76 -38.99
CA GLU A 96 -3.01 -9.56 -39.64
C GLU A 96 -4.50 -9.34 -39.40
N ASP A 97 -5.29 -10.41 -39.33
CA ASP A 97 -6.73 -10.34 -39.07
C ASP A 97 -7.11 -9.67 -37.73
N ILE A 98 -6.21 -9.77 -36.75
CA ILE A 98 -6.39 -9.19 -35.41
C ILE A 98 -5.98 -7.71 -35.43
N MET A 99 -5.00 -7.31 -36.24
CA MET A 99 -4.53 -5.92 -36.33
C MET A 99 -5.61 -4.93 -36.76
N ARG A 100 -6.54 -5.34 -37.62
CA ARG A 100 -7.63 -4.48 -38.10
C ARG A 100 -8.67 -4.15 -37.03
N THR A 101 -8.72 -4.92 -35.94
CA THR A 101 -9.72 -4.79 -34.89
C THR A 101 -9.20 -4.02 -33.66
N ILE A 102 -7.87 -3.90 -33.49
CA ILE A 102 -7.27 -3.34 -32.28
C ILE A 102 -6.39 -2.15 -32.68
N ASN A 103 -6.84 -0.95 -32.35
CA ASN A 103 -6.05 0.29 -32.52
C ASN A 103 -4.93 0.31 -31.45
N THR A 104 -3.81 -0.35 -31.69
CA THR A 104 -2.70 -0.50 -30.72
C THR A 104 -1.40 0.04 -31.28
N ASP A 105 -0.53 0.50 -30.38
CA ASP A 105 0.82 1.00 -30.67
C ASP A 105 1.80 -0.15 -31.08
N GLY A 106 1.33 -1.17 -31.79
CA GLY A 106 2.13 -2.32 -32.25
C GLY A 106 2.43 -3.37 -31.17
N VAL A 107 2.14 -3.12 -29.90
CA VAL A 107 2.41 -4.07 -28.81
C VAL A 107 1.17 -4.30 -27.93
N ILE A 108 0.70 -5.54 -27.91
CA ILE A 108 -0.42 -6.00 -27.08
C ILE A 108 0.15 -6.71 -25.85
N VAL A 109 -0.25 -6.30 -24.65
CA VAL A 109 0.21 -6.90 -23.39
C VAL A 109 -0.97 -7.41 -22.58
N ASP A 110 -0.88 -8.66 -22.09
CA ASP A 110 -1.87 -9.23 -21.18
C ASP A 110 -1.20 -10.11 -20.12
N GLY A 111 -1.97 -10.50 -19.10
CA GLY A 111 -1.55 -11.40 -18.03
C GLY A 111 -1.96 -12.84 -18.31
N GLY A 112 -1.04 -13.77 -18.05
CA GLY A 112 -1.25 -15.21 -18.06
C GLY A 112 -1.35 -15.79 -16.64
N ILE A 113 -0.95 -17.06 -16.49
CA ILE A 113 -1.02 -17.80 -15.22
C ILE A 113 -0.27 -17.06 -14.12
N GLY A 114 -0.92 -16.90 -12.96
CA GLY A 114 -0.32 -16.28 -11.76
C GLY A 114 -0.20 -14.77 -11.79
N VAL A 115 -0.62 -14.10 -12.88
CA VAL A 115 -0.90 -12.66 -12.90
C VAL A 115 -2.39 -12.47 -12.60
N GLY A 116 -2.70 -11.67 -11.58
CA GLY A 116 -4.08 -11.48 -11.13
C GLY A 116 -4.95 -10.74 -12.13
N ARG A 117 -6.27 -10.93 -12.01
CA ARG A 117 -7.29 -10.17 -12.74
C ARG A 117 -8.01 -9.23 -11.79
N VAL A 118 -8.25 -8.02 -12.22
CA VAL A 118 -8.98 -7.00 -11.47
C VAL A 118 -10.47 -7.29 -11.48
N THR A 119 -11.10 -7.38 -10.30
CA THR A 119 -12.55 -7.65 -10.16
C THR A 119 -13.31 -6.50 -9.54
N LYS A 120 -12.64 -5.51 -8.96
CA LYS A 120 -13.26 -4.35 -8.31
C LYS A 120 -12.80 -3.03 -8.95
N LYS A 121 -13.67 -2.03 -8.92
CA LYS A 121 -13.32 -0.66 -9.33
C LYS A 121 -12.40 0.02 -8.30
N GLY A 122 -11.71 1.08 -8.72
CA GLY A 122 -10.84 1.90 -7.85
C GLY A 122 -9.35 1.56 -7.93
N LEU A 123 -8.99 0.51 -8.66
CA LEU A 123 -7.60 0.21 -9.00
C LEU A 123 -7.15 0.99 -10.27
N LYS A 124 -5.84 1.02 -10.49
CA LYS A 124 -5.26 1.67 -11.70
C LYS A 124 -5.52 0.90 -12.98
N CYS A 125 -5.85 -0.39 -12.90
CA CYS A 125 -6.27 -1.23 -14.01
C CYS A 125 -7.79 -1.36 -14.00
N ALA A 126 -8.42 -1.47 -15.16
CA ALA A 126 -9.85 -1.61 -15.29
C ALA A 126 -10.32 -3.02 -14.86
N VAL A 127 -11.60 -3.13 -14.50
CA VAL A 127 -12.21 -4.43 -14.17
C VAL A 127 -12.14 -5.36 -15.39
N GLY A 128 -11.67 -6.59 -15.17
CA GLY A 128 -11.42 -7.60 -16.20
C GLY A 128 -10.00 -7.59 -16.76
N GLU A 129 -9.24 -6.51 -16.59
CA GLU A 129 -7.86 -6.46 -17.06
C GLU A 129 -6.90 -7.23 -16.14
N ALA A 130 -5.74 -7.59 -16.71
CA ALA A 130 -4.63 -8.11 -15.92
C ALA A 130 -4.12 -7.05 -14.93
N ALA A 131 -3.75 -7.48 -13.75
CA ALA A 131 -3.18 -6.60 -12.72
C ALA A 131 -1.73 -6.20 -13.07
N ILE A 132 -1.53 -5.62 -14.25
CA ILE A 132 -0.28 -5.03 -14.72
C ILE A 132 -0.41 -3.51 -14.62
N ASN A 133 0.22 -2.91 -13.64
CA ASN A 133 0.07 -1.49 -13.37
C ASN A 133 0.59 -0.61 -14.52
N PRO A 134 0.09 0.65 -14.68
CA PRO A 134 0.42 1.48 -15.83
C PRO A 134 1.92 1.67 -16.11
N VAL A 135 2.75 1.85 -15.07
CA VAL A 135 4.20 2.03 -15.24
C VAL A 135 4.87 0.77 -15.79
N PRO A 136 4.71 -0.44 -15.18
CA PRO A 136 5.17 -1.70 -15.79
C PRO A 136 4.63 -1.94 -17.20
N LEU A 137 3.34 -1.67 -17.43
CA LEU A 137 2.73 -1.82 -18.76
C LEU A 137 3.44 -0.97 -19.81
N LYS A 138 3.69 0.30 -19.50
CA LYS A 138 4.46 1.21 -20.34
C LYS A 138 5.88 0.70 -20.58
N MET A 139 6.59 0.29 -19.52
CA MET A 139 7.95 -0.27 -19.65
C MET A 139 8.01 -1.48 -20.58
N ILE A 140 7.03 -2.40 -20.45
CA ILE A 140 6.96 -3.59 -21.30
C ILE A 140 6.75 -3.18 -22.74
N LYS A 141 5.78 -2.31 -23.03
CA LYS A 141 5.48 -1.84 -24.39
C LYS A 141 6.68 -1.14 -25.04
N GLU A 142 7.32 -0.21 -24.34
CA GLU A 142 8.49 0.51 -24.83
C GLU A 142 9.68 -0.42 -25.11
N ALA A 143 9.95 -1.39 -24.21
CA ALA A 143 11.05 -2.33 -24.37
C ALA A 143 10.85 -3.29 -25.54
N VAL A 144 9.61 -3.71 -25.82
CA VAL A 144 9.28 -4.56 -26.95
C VAL A 144 9.28 -3.77 -28.26
N ALA A 145 8.79 -2.53 -28.24
CA ALA A 145 8.85 -1.62 -29.39
C ALA A 145 10.31 -1.30 -29.77
N GLU A 146 11.19 -1.05 -28.79
CA GLU A 146 12.64 -0.88 -29.02
C GLU A 146 13.25 -2.11 -29.70
N ALA A 147 12.85 -3.31 -29.29
CA ALA A 147 13.30 -4.54 -29.95
C ALA A 147 12.77 -4.62 -31.40
N ALA A 148 11.50 -4.33 -31.64
CA ALA A 148 10.93 -4.34 -32.97
C ALA A 148 11.61 -3.32 -33.90
N GLU A 149 11.86 -2.11 -33.43
CA GLU A 149 12.58 -1.07 -34.14
C GLU A 149 14.02 -1.48 -34.50
N SER A 150 14.73 -2.13 -33.55
CA SER A 150 16.10 -2.61 -33.75
C SER A 150 16.24 -3.64 -34.89
N TYR A 151 15.15 -4.34 -35.21
CA TYR A 151 15.09 -5.33 -36.29
C TYR A 151 14.22 -4.89 -37.49
N SER A 152 13.83 -3.61 -37.54
CA SER A 152 12.95 -3.04 -38.58
C SER A 152 11.67 -3.88 -38.79
N TYR A 153 11.11 -4.40 -37.69
CA TYR A 153 9.88 -5.18 -37.70
C TYR A 153 8.67 -4.24 -37.62
N GLU A 154 7.86 -4.17 -38.66
CA GLU A 154 6.68 -3.28 -38.75
C GLU A 154 5.38 -3.92 -38.27
N GLY A 155 5.39 -5.23 -37.96
CA GLY A 155 4.22 -5.96 -37.45
C GLY A 155 3.96 -5.73 -35.98
N SER A 156 2.85 -6.28 -35.49
CA SER A 156 2.52 -6.22 -34.05
C SER A 156 2.99 -7.47 -33.30
N LEU A 157 3.37 -7.26 -32.05
CA LEU A 157 3.78 -8.31 -31.12
C LEU A 157 2.80 -8.43 -29.95
N LYS A 158 2.50 -9.66 -29.55
CA LYS A 158 1.71 -9.97 -28.36
C LYS A 158 2.60 -10.49 -27.25
N VAL A 159 2.48 -9.91 -26.06
CA VAL A 159 3.21 -10.27 -24.84
C VAL A 159 2.24 -10.81 -23.81
N ILE A 160 2.50 -11.99 -23.28
CA ILE A 160 1.81 -12.57 -22.13
C ILE A 160 2.78 -12.66 -20.97
N ILE A 161 2.49 -11.95 -19.89
CA ILE A 161 3.28 -11.99 -18.66
C ILE A 161 2.69 -13.03 -17.71
N SER A 162 3.51 -13.95 -17.21
CA SER A 162 3.07 -14.99 -16.29
C SER A 162 4.00 -15.10 -15.08
N ALA A 163 3.45 -15.53 -13.95
CA ALA A 163 4.17 -15.81 -12.72
C ALA A 163 3.53 -17.05 -12.06
N PRO A 164 3.81 -18.27 -12.49
CA PRO A 164 3.07 -19.46 -12.03
C PRO A 164 2.98 -19.59 -10.51
N GLU A 165 4.09 -19.32 -9.78
CA GLU A 165 4.08 -19.32 -8.31
C GLU A 165 3.20 -18.23 -7.72
N GLY A 166 2.85 -17.21 -8.50
CA GLY A 166 1.99 -16.10 -8.11
C GLY A 166 0.57 -16.50 -7.69
N VAL A 167 0.08 -17.64 -8.16
CA VAL A 167 -1.26 -18.18 -7.76
C VAL A 167 -1.32 -18.39 -6.25
N ASP A 168 -0.30 -19.03 -5.67
CA ASP A 168 -0.27 -19.31 -4.23
C ASP A 168 0.27 -18.13 -3.42
N ILE A 169 1.24 -17.41 -3.94
CA ILE A 169 1.83 -16.26 -3.28
C ILE A 169 0.81 -15.13 -3.12
N ALA A 170 -0.08 -14.92 -4.08
CA ALA A 170 -1.12 -13.90 -4.01
C ALA A 170 -1.98 -14.01 -2.75
N LYS A 171 -2.21 -15.21 -2.23
CA LYS A 171 -2.95 -15.46 -0.98
C LYS A 171 -2.28 -14.83 0.25
N LYS A 172 -0.97 -14.57 0.18
CA LYS A 172 -0.17 -13.93 1.24
C LYS A 172 0.05 -12.43 1.02
N THR A 173 -0.53 -11.88 -0.04
CA THR A 173 -0.45 -10.45 -0.38
C THR A 173 -1.76 -9.72 -0.07
N PHE A 174 -1.78 -8.41 -0.29
CA PHE A 174 -3.00 -7.61 -0.20
C PHE A 174 -3.97 -7.81 -1.38
N ASN A 175 -3.59 -8.50 -2.45
CA ASN A 175 -4.37 -8.66 -3.67
C ASN A 175 -5.80 -9.15 -3.45
N PRO A 176 -6.07 -10.18 -2.60
CA PRO A 176 -7.44 -10.61 -2.34
C PRO A 176 -8.34 -9.50 -1.78
N ASN A 177 -7.82 -8.68 -0.86
CA ASN A 177 -8.54 -7.55 -0.28
C ASN A 177 -8.83 -6.46 -1.32
N LEU A 178 -7.88 -6.26 -2.24
CA LEU A 178 -7.99 -5.31 -3.33
C LEU A 178 -8.89 -5.81 -4.49
N GLY A 179 -9.45 -7.02 -4.40
CA GLY A 179 -10.24 -7.60 -5.49
C GLY A 179 -9.40 -7.96 -6.71
N ILE A 180 -8.16 -8.37 -6.50
CA ILE A 180 -7.30 -8.94 -7.53
C ILE A 180 -7.25 -10.44 -7.29
N THR A 181 -7.76 -11.24 -8.24
CA THR A 181 -7.92 -12.68 -8.11
C THR A 181 -7.02 -13.44 -9.08
N GLY A 182 -6.63 -14.67 -8.70
CA GLY A 182 -5.90 -15.60 -9.57
C GLY A 182 -4.40 -15.39 -9.65
N GLY A 183 -3.84 -14.35 -8.99
CA GLY A 183 -2.39 -14.14 -9.03
C GLY A 183 -1.92 -12.85 -8.37
N ILE A 184 -0.62 -12.58 -8.53
CA ILE A 184 0.03 -11.36 -8.06
C ILE A 184 -0.19 -10.20 -9.03
N SER A 185 0.11 -8.99 -8.57
CA SER A 185 0.20 -7.79 -9.42
C SER A 185 1.61 -7.61 -9.99
N ILE A 186 1.69 -7.18 -11.23
CA ILE A 186 2.92 -6.70 -11.86
C ILE A 186 3.00 -5.19 -11.59
N LEU A 187 3.86 -4.80 -10.66
CA LEU A 187 3.91 -3.44 -10.12
C LEU A 187 5.35 -2.93 -9.94
N GLY A 188 5.46 -1.64 -9.64
CA GLY A 188 6.71 -0.94 -9.38
C GLY A 188 6.78 0.39 -10.13
N THR A 189 6.65 1.51 -9.41
CA THR A 189 6.67 2.86 -10.01
C THR A 189 8.08 3.32 -10.34
N THR A 190 9.08 2.90 -9.56
CA THR A 190 10.49 3.25 -9.72
C THR A 190 11.29 2.16 -10.44
N GLY A 191 10.76 0.94 -10.50
CA GLY A 191 11.44 -0.27 -10.97
C GLY A 191 12.38 -0.91 -9.94
N ILE A 192 12.67 -0.21 -8.84
CA ILE A 192 13.57 -0.65 -7.75
C ILE A 192 12.74 -0.96 -6.50
N VAL A 193 13.11 -2.01 -5.78
CA VAL A 193 12.59 -2.33 -4.45
C VAL A 193 13.55 -1.72 -3.42
N GLU A 194 13.09 -0.75 -2.68
CA GLU A 194 13.80 -0.23 -1.51
C GLU A 194 13.28 -0.95 -0.26
N PRO A 195 14.15 -1.67 0.49
CA PRO A 195 13.74 -2.39 1.68
C PRO A 195 13.02 -1.51 2.68
N MET A 196 11.92 -2.02 3.26
CA MET A 196 11.11 -1.33 4.27
C MET A 196 10.65 0.07 3.81
N SER A 197 10.17 0.18 2.58
CA SER A 197 9.72 1.44 1.99
C SER A 197 8.45 1.95 2.67
N GLU A 198 8.53 3.12 3.31
CA GLU A 198 7.36 3.82 3.86
C GLU A 198 6.42 4.28 2.74
N GLN A 199 6.98 4.71 1.61
CA GLN A 199 6.18 5.11 0.44
C GLN A 199 5.32 3.96 -0.09
N ALA A 200 5.81 2.74 -0.09
CA ALA A 200 5.03 1.58 -0.52
C ALA A 200 3.81 1.34 0.38
N LEU A 201 3.95 1.57 1.69
CA LEU A 201 2.82 1.48 2.64
C LEU A 201 1.81 2.61 2.39
N ILE A 202 2.27 3.85 2.18
CA ILE A 202 1.42 5.00 1.87
C ILE A 202 0.67 4.78 0.55
N ASP A 203 1.33 4.27 -0.48
CA ASP A 203 0.71 3.94 -1.77
C ASP A 203 -0.36 2.84 -1.64
N THR A 204 -0.16 1.87 -0.73
CA THR A 204 -1.16 0.85 -0.41
C THR A 204 -2.39 1.48 0.24
N ILE A 205 -2.21 2.35 1.24
CA ILE A 205 -3.30 3.09 1.89
C ILE A 205 -4.09 3.91 0.86
N LYS A 206 -3.39 4.61 -0.05
CA LYS A 206 -4.02 5.37 -1.14
C LYS A 206 -4.87 4.48 -2.05
N THR A 207 -4.40 3.29 -2.33
CA THR A 207 -5.12 2.31 -3.15
C THR A 207 -6.39 1.84 -2.44
N GLU A 208 -6.33 1.53 -1.14
CA GLU A 208 -7.50 1.17 -0.33
C GLU A 208 -8.53 2.32 -0.30
N ILE A 209 -8.10 3.57 -0.07
CA ILE A 209 -8.96 4.76 -0.11
C ILE A 209 -9.72 4.84 -1.44
N ASN A 210 -9.01 4.74 -2.57
CA ASN A 210 -9.61 4.81 -3.90
C ASN A 210 -10.63 3.69 -4.15
N MET A 211 -10.38 2.49 -3.63
CA MET A 211 -11.31 1.37 -3.75
C MET A 211 -12.61 1.61 -2.97
N HIS A 212 -12.53 2.05 -1.72
CA HIS A 212 -13.70 2.35 -0.90
C HIS A 212 -14.56 3.45 -1.56
N ILE A 213 -13.91 4.49 -2.10
CA ILE A 213 -14.59 5.54 -2.86
C ILE A 213 -15.28 4.99 -4.10
N ALA A 214 -14.60 4.14 -4.87
CA ALA A 214 -15.15 3.54 -6.10
C ALA A 214 -16.30 2.56 -5.82
N GLN A 215 -16.41 2.04 -4.58
CA GLN A 215 -17.53 1.25 -4.08
C GLN A 215 -18.71 2.12 -3.60
N GLY A 216 -18.55 3.45 -3.61
CA GLY A 216 -19.60 4.41 -3.26
C GLY A 216 -19.67 4.76 -1.78
N GLU A 217 -18.66 4.42 -0.99
CA GLU A 217 -18.61 4.76 0.43
C GLU A 217 -18.48 6.28 0.61
N LYS A 218 -19.38 6.86 1.41
CA LYS A 218 -19.46 8.29 1.69
C LYS A 218 -18.68 8.68 2.96
N VAL A 219 -18.49 7.73 3.86
CA VAL A 219 -17.74 7.87 5.11
C VAL A 219 -16.68 6.80 5.14
N LEU A 220 -15.41 7.19 5.18
CA LEU A 220 -14.31 6.23 5.27
C LEU A 220 -14.01 5.89 6.73
N LEU A 221 -13.95 4.60 7.04
CA LEU A 221 -13.55 4.08 8.34
C LEU A 221 -12.05 3.77 8.32
N VAL A 222 -11.30 4.38 9.21
CA VAL A 222 -9.84 4.27 9.27
C VAL A 222 -9.40 3.76 10.63
N ALA A 223 -8.51 2.77 10.65
CA ALA A 223 -7.95 2.22 11.88
C ALA A 223 -6.42 2.09 11.82
N PRO A 224 -5.67 2.67 12.78
CA PRO A 224 -4.23 2.52 12.86
C PRO A 224 -3.84 1.20 13.55
N GLY A 225 -3.44 0.21 12.75
CA GLY A 225 -2.90 -1.07 13.24
C GLY A 225 -3.94 -2.11 13.63
N ASN A 226 -3.44 -3.25 14.16
CA ASN A 226 -4.27 -4.44 14.42
C ASN A 226 -5.27 -4.21 15.55
N TYR A 227 -4.87 -3.59 16.66
CA TYR A 227 -5.78 -3.30 17.79
C TYR A 227 -7.03 -2.54 17.36
N GLY A 228 -6.89 -1.58 16.43
CA GLY A 228 -8.02 -0.86 15.87
C GLY A 228 -8.96 -1.79 15.09
N GLN A 229 -8.41 -2.68 14.29
CA GLN A 229 -9.19 -3.67 13.54
C GLN A 229 -9.90 -4.66 14.47
N ASP A 230 -9.20 -5.19 15.48
CA ASP A 230 -9.78 -6.11 16.46
C ASP A 230 -10.93 -5.44 17.23
N PHE A 231 -10.78 -4.16 17.59
CA PHE A 231 -11.82 -3.38 18.27
C PHE A 231 -13.05 -3.14 17.37
N LEU A 232 -12.83 -2.84 16.10
CA LEU A 232 -13.92 -2.69 15.11
C LEU A 232 -14.74 -3.96 15.00
N LEU A 233 -14.08 -5.11 14.89
CA LEU A 233 -14.74 -6.40 14.74
C LEU A 233 -15.46 -6.83 16.02
N ASN A 234 -14.72 -6.85 17.14
CA ASN A 234 -15.18 -7.50 18.37
C ASN A 234 -16.10 -6.60 19.24
N THR A 235 -15.91 -5.26 19.17
CA THR A 235 -16.65 -4.32 20.01
C THR A 235 -17.69 -3.54 19.22
N LEU A 236 -17.37 -3.07 18.03
CA LEU A 236 -18.29 -2.27 17.24
C LEU A 236 -19.11 -3.13 16.24
N ASN A 237 -18.77 -4.41 16.09
CA ASN A 237 -19.39 -5.37 15.16
C ASN A 237 -19.35 -4.87 13.70
N ILE A 238 -18.20 -4.37 13.27
CA ILE A 238 -17.95 -3.89 11.92
C ILE A 238 -16.92 -4.79 11.24
N GLU A 239 -17.25 -5.30 10.06
CA GLU A 239 -16.35 -6.16 9.29
C GLU A 239 -15.06 -5.44 8.87
N LEU A 240 -13.92 -6.12 8.98
CA LEU A 240 -12.59 -5.54 8.71
C LEU A 240 -12.45 -5.03 7.28
N LYS A 241 -13.13 -5.66 6.31
CA LYS A 241 -13.14 -5.22 4.90
C LYS A 241 -13.71 -3.81 4.68
N ARG A 242 -14.43 -3.26 5.66
CA ARG A 242 -14.98 -1.90 5.65
C ARG A 242 -14.02 -0.86 6.23
N SER A 243 -12.85 -1.26 6.68
CA SER A 243 -11.89 -0.37 7.32
C SER A 243 -10.57 -0.30 6.54
N ILE A 244 -10.04 0.90 6.41
CA ILE A 244 -8.73 1.18 5.85
C ILE A 244 -7.70 1.12 6.97
N LYS A 245 -6.64 0.31 6.77
CA LYS A 245 -5.56 0.18 7.74
C LYS A 245 -4.46 1.20 7.49
N CYS A 246 -4.48 2.33 8.20
CA CYS A 246 -3.51 3.42 7.97
C CYS A 246 -2.15 3.25 8.69
N SER A 247 -1.90 2.17 9.41
CA SER A 247 -0.67 1.92 10.16
C SER A 247 -0.34 3.09 11.12
N ASN A 248 0.78 3.77 10.91
CA ASN A 248 1.19 4.95 11.67
C ASN A 248 1.00 6.27 10.89
N TYR A 249 0.55 6.20 9.63
CA TYR A 249 0.49 7.31 8.68
C TYR A 249 -0.87 8.02 8.71
N ILE A 250 -1.28 8.47 9.91
CA ILE A 250 -2.59 9.11 10.11
C ILE A 250 -2.66 10.43 9.33
N GLY A 251 -1.59 11.24 9.38
CA GLY A 251 -1.54 12.51 8.66
C GLY A 251 -1.64 12.35 7.16
N ASP A 252 -0.82 11.46 6.58
CA ASP A 252 -0.84 11.16 5.15
C ASP A 252 -2.21 10.62 4.72
N THR A 253 -2.85 9.81 5.57
CA THR A 253 -4.20 9.28 5.31
C THR A 253 -5.24 10.39 5.25
N ILE A 254 -5.21 11.34 6.20
CA ILE A 254 -6.12 12.51 6.19
C ILE A 254 -5.92 13.31 4.92
N ASP A 255 -4.68 13.61 4.53
CA ASP A 255 -4.37 14.38 3.34
C ASP A 255 -4.90 13.67 2.08
N MET A 256 -4.66 12.36 1.94
CA MET A 256 -5.17 11.57 0.82
C MET A 256 -6.70 11.52 0.77
N VAL A 257 -7.38 11.43 1.92
CA VAL A 257 -8.86 11.47 1.98
C VAL A 257 -9.38 12.84 1.56
N CYS A 258 -8.73 13.92 1.99
CA CYS A 258 -9.07 15.30 1.56
C CYS A 258 -8.89 15.48 0.05
N ASP A 259 -7.76 15.03 -0.50
CA ASP A 259 -7.44 15.14 -1.93
C ASP A 259 -8.39 14.32 -2.79
N ALA A 260 -8.85 13.18 -2.29
CA ALA A 260 -9.81 12.32 -2.98
C ALA A 260 -11.25 12.87 -2.98
N GLY A 261 -11.52 13.98 -2.29
CA GLY A 261 -12.81 14.67 -2.25
C GLY A 261 -13.90 13.97 -1.44
N VAL A 262 -13.53 13.02 -0.59
CA VAL A 262 -14.44 12.38 0.38
C VAL A 262 -14.87 13.41 1.42
N LYS A 263 -16.11 13.32 1.89
CA LYS A 263 -16.69 14.34 2.79
C LYS A 263 -16.55 14.01 4.27
N ALA A 264 -16.31 12.74 4.61
CA ALA A 264 -16.24 12.34 6.03
C ALA A 264 -15.32 11.15 6.26
N MET A 265 -14.70 11.11 7.44
CA MET A 265 -13.82 10.03 7.90
C MET A 265 -14.04 9.78 9.40
N LEU A 266 -14.12 8.51 9.79
CA LEU A 266 -14.09 8.08 11.19
C LEU A 266 -12.78 7.39 11.50
N LEU A 267 -12.00 7.92 12.42
CA LEU A 267 -10.75 7.32 12.91
C LEU A 267 -11.03 6.57 14.22
N VAL A 268 -10.74 5.27 14.24
CA VAL A 268 -10.90 4.44 15.45
C VAL A 268 -9.56 3.86 15.84
N GLY A 269 -9.06 4.21 17.03
CA GLY A 269 -7.72 3.76 17.40
C GLY A 269 -7.47 3.67 18.90
N HIS A 270 -6.50 2.80 19.22
CA HIS A 270 -6.03 2.58 20.57
C HIS A 270 -5.35 3.82 21.13
N ILE A 271 -5.55 4.12 22.41
CA ILE A 271 -5.02 5.30 23.09
C ILE A 271 -3.49 5.43 22.92
N GLY A 272 -2.75 4.32 22.96
CA GLY A 272 -1.30 4.32 22.77
C GLY A 272 -0.82 4.97 21.45
N LYS A 273 -1.71 5.09 20.44
CA LYS A 273 -1.45 5.84 19.21
C LYS A 273 -2.16 7.17 19.18
N LEU A 274 -3.47 7.19 19.48
CA LEU A 274 -4.28 8.40 19.28
C LEU A 274 -3.96 9.52 20.29
N VAL A 275 -3.43 9.20 21.46
CA VAL A 275 -2.95 10.23 22.42
C VAL A 275 -1.90 11.15 21.78
N LYS A 276 -1.06 10.65 20.90
CA LYS A 276 -0.03 11.42 20.18
C LYS A 276 -0.61 12.51 19.28
N LEU A 277 -1.83 12.30 18.76
CA LEU A 277 -2.55 13.32 17.99
C LEU A 277 -2.84 14.56 18.84
N GLY A 278 -3.03 14.40 20.15
CA GLY A 278 -3.18 15.52 21.08
C GLY A 278 -1.99 16.47 21.14
N ALA A 279 -0.82 16.05 20.68
CA ALA A 279 0.37 16.88 20.46
C ALA A 279 0.58 17.27 18.98
N GLY A 280 -0.33 16.90 18.06
CA GLY A 280 -0.15 17.13 16.62
C GLY A 280 0.79 16.12 15.94
N ILE A 281 1.17 15.04 16.62
CA ILE A 281 2.05 14.01 16.06
C ILE A 281 1.22 13.10 15.13
N MET A 282 1.37 13.31 13.83
CA MET A 282 0.56 12.66 12.78
C MET A 282 1.13 11.33 12.29
N ASN A 283 2.44 11.09 12.45
CA ASN A 283 3.03 9.77 12.31
C ASN A 283 3.22 9.18 13.71
N THR A 284 2.41 8.21 14.07
CA THR A 284 2.35 7.66 15.44
C THR A 284 3.41 6.61 15.75
N HIS A 285 4.37 6.38 14.84
CA HIS A 285 5.47 5.46 15.08
C HIS A 285 6.38 5.97 16.21
N SER A 286 6.73 5.10 17.17
CA SER A 286 7.54 5.47 18.35
C SER A 286 8.94 6.01 18.02
N LYS A 287 9.51 5.63 16.86
CA LYS A 287 10.79 6.17 16.39
C LYS A 287 10.70 7.60 15.85
N VAL A 288 9.52 8.05 15.47
CA VAL A 288 9.29 9.41 14.97
C VAL A 288 9.13 10.37 16.15
N ALA A 289 8.23 10.02 17.05
CA ALA A 289 7.99 10.79 18.28
C ALA A 289 7.25 9.94 19.32
N ASP A 290 7.37 10.33 20.58
CA ASP A 290 6.52 9.86 21.67
C ASP A 290 5.64 11.02 22.17
N GLY A 291 5.75 11.46 23.41
CA GLY A 291 4.96 12.53 23.98
C GLY A 291 3.62 12.06 24.57
N ARG A 292 3.42 10.75 24.73
CA ARG A 292 2.18 10.17 25.27
C ARG A 292 1.90 10.63 26.70
N MET A 293 2.90 10.56 27.55
CA MET A 293 2.76 10.89 28.98
C MET A 293 2.63 12.41 29.16
N GLU A 294 3.35 13.18 28.41
CA GLU A 294 3.27 14.66 28.40
C GLU A 294 1.86 15.11 27.99
N VAL A 295 1.28 14.52 26.97
CA VAL A 295 -0.10 14.84 26.53
C VAL A 295 -1.11 14.45 27.61
N LEU A 296 -1.00 13.23 28.18
CA LEU A 296 -1.89 12.77 29.24
C LEU A 296 -1.78 13.63 30.48
N SER A 297 -0.56 13.96 30.95
CA SER A 297 -0.35 14.84 32.09
C SER A 297 -0.93 16.23 31.86
N ALA A 298 -0.70 16.82 30.68
CA ALA A 298 -1.28 18.12 30.34
C ALA A 298 -2.82 18.11 30.32
N CYS A 299 -3.43 17.00 29.83
CA CYS A 299 -4.89 16.82 29.88
C CYS A 299 -5.39 16.57 31.29
N ALA A 300 -4.64 15.83 32.11
CA ALA A 300 -4.97 15.56 33.51
C ALA A 300 -4.95 16.84 34.37
N ILE A 301 -3.92 17.68 34.17
CA ILE A 301 -3.85 19.00 34.85
C ILE A 301 -5.09 19.86 34.50
N LYS A 302 -5.48 19.91 33.23
CA LYS A 302 -6.71 20.60 32.81
C LYS A 302 -7.99 19.98 33.38
N ALA A 303 -7.96 18.68 33.69
CA ALA A 303 -9.04 17.95 34.31
C ALA A 303 -9.09 18.11 35.85
N GLY A 304 -8.10 18.79 36.45
CA GLY A 304 -7.99 19.05 37.88
C GLY A 304 -7.02 18.14 38.63
N ALA A 305 -6.11 17.44 37.95
CA ALA A 305 -5.04 16.71 38.61
C ALA A 305 -4.13 17.65 39.41
N ASP A 306 -3.73 17.19 40.58
CA ASP A 306 -2.66 17.85 41.35
C ASP A 306 -1.28 17.53 40.74
N THR A 307 -0.25 18.23 41.22
CA THR A 307 1.11 18.09 40.73
C THR A 307 1.66 16.65 40.92
N ASP A 308 1.33 16.02 42.03
CA ASP A 308 1.79 14.67 42.36
C ASP A 308 1.22 13.64 41.38
N THR A 309 -0.08 13.72 41.08
CA THR A 309 -0.73 12.88 40.08
C THR A 309 -0.15 13.11 38.68
N ALA A 310 0.10 14.36 38.28
CA ALA A 310 0.67 14.69 36.99
C ALA A 310 2.10 14.13 36.83
N LEU A 311 2.93 14.21 37.88
CA LEU A 311 4.28 13.63 37.90
C LEU A 311 4.24 12.10 37.81
N LYS A 312 3.35 11.43 38.55
CA LYS A 312 3.16 9.98 38.44
C LYS A 312 2.78 9.53 37.02
N ILE A 313 1.96 10.30 36.30
CA ILE A 313 1.61 10.03 34.90
C ILE A 313 2.84 10.19 34.00
N LEU A 314 3.66 11.24 34.20
CA LEU A 314 4.89 11.46 33.43
C LEU A 314 5.88 10.31 33.59
N ASP A 315 5.94 9.67 34.75
CA ASP A 315 6.83 8.54 35.03
C ASP A 315 6.33 7.19 34.48
N CYS A 316 5.11 7.16 33.90
CA CYS A 316 4.57 5.93 33.32
C CYS A 316 5.27 5.56 32.00
N ILE A 317 5.45 4.27 31.78
CA ILE A 317 5.99 3.70 30.52
C ILE A 317 4.86 3.44 29.52
N THR A 318 3.69 3.04 30.01
CA THR A 318 2.54 2.64 29.19
C THR A 318 1.33 3.54 29.44
N THR A 319 0.49 3.67 28.41
CA THR A 319 -0.79 4.39 28.54
C THR A 319 -1.73 3.73 29.52
N GLU A 320 -1.70 2.40 29.63
CA GLU A 320 -2.52 1.64 30.58
C GLU A 320 -2.18 1.99 32.02
N ALA A 321 -0.88 2.07 32.37
CA ALA A 321 -0.45 2.51 33.70
C ALA A 321 -0.92 3.94 34.03
N ALA A 322 -0.85 4.85 33.05
CA ALA A 322 -1.37 6.21 33.20
C ALA A 322 -2.89 6.23 33.39
N LEU A 323 -3.64 5.42 32.63
CA LEU A 323 -5.10 5.29 32.80
C LEU A 323 -5.50 4.76 34.18
N GLU A 324 -4.73 3.83 34.72
CA GLU A 324 -4.94 3.30 36.07
C GLU A 324 -4.80 4.41 37.15
N ILE A 325 -3.76 5.25 37.03
CA ILE A 325 -3.56 6.40 37.90
C ILE A 325 -4.74 7.37 37.78
N LEU A 326 -5.14 7.73 36.57
CA LEU A 326 -6.26 8.63 36.29
C LEU A 326 -7.58 8.09 36.89
N LYS A 327 -7.81 6.77 36.81
CA LYS A 327 -8.97 6.11 37.39
C LYS A 327 -8.96 6.15 38.92
N LYS A 328 -7.81 5.85 39.53
CA LYS A 328 -7.64 5.92 40.98
C LYS A 328 -7.84 7.35 41.55
N SER A 329 -7.52 8.35 40.76
CA SER A 329 -7.68 9.77 41.10
C SER A 329 -9.06 10.34 40.76
N ASP A 330 -9.99 9.51 40.23
CA ASP A 330 -11.36 9.89 39.83
C ASP A 330 -11.42 11.03 38.78
N ILE A 331 -10.40 11.09 37.89
CA ILE A 331 -10.33 12.13 36.87
C ILE A 331 -10.22 11.55 35.43
N LEU A 332 -10.37 10.23 35.26
CA LEU A 332 -10.20 9.56 33.97
C LEU A 332 -11.10 10.15 32.89
N GLU A 333 -12.40 10.21 33.15
CA GLU A 333 -13.39 10.72 32.17
C GLU A 333 -13.11 12.17 31.77
N LYS A 334 -12.83 13.03 32.77
CA LYS A 334 -12.51 14.44 32.54
C LYS A 334 -11.22 14.59 31.71
N THR A 335 -10.20 13.77 32.00
CA THR A 335 -8.92 13.78 31.26
C THR A 335 -9.13 13.32 29.82
N MET A 336 -9.90 12.26 29.61
CA MET A 336 -10.22 11.77 28.26
C MET A 336 -11.04 12.76 27.46
N TYR A 337 -11.96 13.50 28.10
CA TYR A 337 -12.67 14.61 27.47
C TYR A 337 -11.72 15.71 27.00
N GLN A 338 -10.74 16.12 27.83
CA GLN A 338 -9.73 17.11 27.44
C GLN A 338 -8.86 16.59 26.27
N LEU A 339 -8.51 15.30 26.28
CA LEU A 339 -7.76 14.68 25.20
C LEU A 339 -8.56 14.68 23.88
N THR A 340 -9.83 14.30 23.92
CA THR A 340 -10.66 14.27 22.70
C THR A 340 -10.89 15.64 22.10
N LEU A 341 -11.02 16.69 22.92
CA LEU A 341 -11.08 18.09 22.44
C LEU A 341 -9.79 18.49 21.71
N ARG A 342 -8.63 18.10 22.23
CA ARG A 342 -7.35 18.37 21.58
C ARG A 342 -7.20 17.60 20.27
N ILE A 343 -7.61 16.32 20.26
CA ILE A 343 -7.60 15.49 19.05
C ILE A 343 -8.50 16.12 17.98
N GLU A 344 -9.72 16.53 18.35
CA GLU A 344 -10.66 17.20 17.45
C GLU A 344 -10.01 18.42 16.78
N ASP A 345 -9.47 19.35 17.59
CA ASP A 345 -8.83 20.58 17.11
C ASP A 345 -7.68 20.29 16.14
N VAL A 346 -6.84 19.30 16.45
CA VAL A 346 -5.72 18.91 15.59
C VAL A 346 -6.20 18.29 14.29
N LEU A 347 -7.20 17.42 14.31
CA LEU A 347 -7.78 16.80 13.13
C LEU A 347 -8.43 17.83 12.20
N GLN A 348 -9.20 18.77 12.78
CA GLN A 348 -9.84 19.86 12.02
C GLN A 348 -8.80 20.79 11.38
N ARG A 349 -7.75 21.16 12.11
CA ARG A 349 -6.65 21.95 11.54
C ARG A 349 -5.95 21.22 10.41
N ARG A 350 -5.66 19.91 10.54
CA ARG A 350 -5.00 19.13 9.49
C ARG A 350 -5.83 19.06 8.22
N SER A 351 -7.12 18.84 8.34
CA SER A 351 -8.04 18.76 7.20
C SER A 351 -8.40 20.13 6.62
N SER A 352 -8.04 21.23 7.31
CA SER A 352 -8.47 22.60 6.97
C SER A 352 -10.00 22.72 6.80
N GLY A 353 -10.77 21.92 7.54
CA GLY A 353 -12.23 21.86 7.47
C GLY A 353 -12.79 21.30 6.16
N LYS A 354 -11.97 20.72 5.29
CA LYS A 354 -12.42 20.14 3.99
C LYS A 354 -13.32 18.93 4.15
N ILE A 355 -13.14 18.19 5.25
CA ILE A 355 -13.89 16.97 5.56
C ILE A 355 -14.35 16.96 7.01
N VAL A 356 -15.44 16.25 7.31
CA VAL A 356 -15.85 15.98 8.68
C VAL A 356 -15.06 14.79 9.20
N ILE A 357 -14.25 15.00 10.25
CA ILE A 357 -13.49 13.91 10.87
C ILE A 357 -14.03 13.66 12.28
N GLY A 358 -14.38 12.39 12.56
CA GLY A 358 -14.63 11.90 13.89
C GLY A 358 -13.50 11.00 14.37
N ALA A 359 -13.30 10.91 15.68
CA ALA A 359 -12.37 9.96 16.28
C ALA A 359 -12.98 9.24 17.49
N ILE A 360 -12.69 7.94 17.61
CA ILE A 360 -12.99 7.10 18.77
C ILE A 360 -11.67 6.62 19.35
N VAL A 361 -11.41 6.98 20.60
CA VAL A 361 -10.24 6.54 21.37
C VAL A 361 -10.67 5.40 22.29
N PHE A 362 -9.94 4.29 22.26
CA PHE A 362 -10.23 3.14 23.12
C PHE A 362 -8.97 2.58 23.77
N SER A 363 -9.14 1.78 24.80
CA SER A 363 -8.14 0.87 25.35
C SER A 363 -8.71 -0.55 25.37
N ASN A 364 -7.83 -1.55 25.39
CA ASN A 364 -8.27 -2.95 25.46
C ASN A 364 -8.88 -3.29 26.83
N GLU A 365 -8.44 -2.62 27.90
CA GLU A 365 -8.90 -2.84 29.27
C GLU A 365 -10.13 -2.02 29.64
N TYR A 366 -10.17 -0.74 29.20
CA TYR A 366 -11.22 0.20 29.62
C TYR A 366 -12.29 0.43 28.53
N GLY A 367 -12.19 -0.23 27.38
CA GLY A 367 -13.15 -0.03 26.28
C GLY A 367 -13.04 1.37 25.66
N ILE A 368 -14.16 1.98 25.32
CA ILE A 368 -14.21 3.33 24.74
C ILE A 368 -13.86 4.35 25.84
N LEU A 369 -12.78 5.09 25.62
CA LEU A 369 -12.28 6.12 26.52
C LEU A 369 -12.83 7.52 26.19
N GLY A 370 -13.12 7.77 24.92
CA GLY A 370 -13.65 9.05 24.48
C GLY A 370 -13.97 9.09 23.00
N LYS A 371 -14.81 10.04 22.63
CA LYS A 371 -15.29 10.28 21.27
C LYS A 371 -15.26 11.77 20.98
N THR A 372 -14.88 12.14 19.75
CA THR A 372 -15.07 13.51 19.27
C THR A 372 -16.53 13.74 18.87
N PRO A 373 -17.02 15.00 18.79
CA PRO A 373 -18.43 15.30 18.56
C PRO A 373 -19.06 14.66 17.33
N ALA A 374 -18.30 14.51 16.24
CA ALA A 374 -18.79 13.90 15.00
C ALA A 374 -18.83 12.36 15.02
N ALA A 375 -18.16 11.71 15.98
CA ALA A 375 -17.87 10.29 15.93
C ALA A 375 -19.12 9.40 15.92
N ASP A 376 -20.11 9.66 16.78
CA ASP A 376 -21.33 8.83 16.86
C ASP A 376 -22.15 8.90 15.57
N LYS A 377 -22.35 10.09 15.02
CA LYS A 377 -23.07 10.28 13.76
C LYS A 377 -22.38 9.55 12.60
N LEU A 378 -21.04 9.64 12.54
CA LEU A 378 -20.28 8.94 11.49
C LEU A 378 -20.33 7.43 11.66
N LEU A 379 -20.30 6.92 12.91
CA LEU A 379 -20.44 5.50 13.20
C LEU A 379 -21.81 4.96 12.78
N GLU A 380 -22.89 5.70 13.03
CA GLU A 380 -24.24 5.34 12.59
C GLU A 380 -24.32 5.29 11.06
N LEU A 381 -23.78 6.28 10.35
CA LEU A 381 -23.74 6.28 8.89
C LEU A 381 -22.97 5.08 8.32
N ILE A 382 -21.85 4.69 8.95
CA ILE A 382 -21.09 3.51 8.54
C ILE A 382 -21.91 2.23 8.78
N LYS A 383 -22.64 2.11 9.87
CA LYS A 383 -23.44 0.91 10.18
C LYS A 383 -24.68 0.78 9.30
N SER A 384 -25.22 1.88 8.80
CA SER A 384 -26.42 1.89 7.95
C SER A 384 -26.15 1.75 6.45
N SER A 385 -24.91 1.81 6.01
CA SER A 385 -24.46 1.62 4.63
C SER A 385 -23.91 0.22 4.40
#